data_02ad6e147e70270ec69216422cdf439e
#
_entry.id   02ad6e147e70270ec69216422cdf439e
#
_cell.length_a   1.000
_cell.length_b   1.000
_cell.length_c   1.000
_cell.angle_alpha   90.00
_cell.angle_beta   90.00
_cell.angle_gamma   90.00
#
_symmetry.space_group_name_H-M   'P 1'
#
loop_
_entity.id
_entity.type
_entity.pdbx_description
1 polymer ?
#
loop_
_entity_poly.entity_id
_entity_poly.type
_entity_poly.pdbx_seq_one_letter_code
_entity_poly.pdbx_strand_id
1 'polypeptide(L)'
;MEPVLIEYASEKYPERLRYIENPPSRLYALGNIKILNEFGIAVVGSRKNTQYGERMCKRFTKNLVEYNINIISGLAYGIDSIAHETCLKNSGKTIAVLPSGLKN
;
A
#
# COMPACT_ATOMS: atom_id res chain seq x y z
N MET A 1 -16.29 -3.77 10.04
CA MET A 1 -15.70 -4.34 8.80
C MET A 1 -14.83 -5.52 9.15
N GLU A 2 -15.07 -6.65 8.53
CA GLU A 2 -14.35 -7.88 8.82
C GLU A 2 -13.21 -8.12 7.84
N PRO A 3 -12.06 -8.61 8.31
CA PRO A 3 -10.99 -9.02 7.41
C PRO A 3 -11.44 -10.17 6.51
N VAL A 4 -10.98 -10.18 5.29
CA VAL A 4 -11.25 -11.23 4.32
C VAL A 4 -10.00 -12.08 4.17
N LEU A 5 -10.16 -13.40 4.26
CA LEU A 5 -9.07 -14.33 4.00
C LEU A 5 -8.97 -14.56 2.49
N ILE A 6 -7.78 -14.35 1.94
CA ILE A 6 -7.51 -14.57 0.52
C ILE A 6 -6.41 -15.62 0.42
N GLU A 7 -6.74 -16.78 -0.11
CA GLU A 7 -5.77 -17.85 -0.27
C GLU A 7 -5.08 -17.76 -1.63
N TYR A 8 -3.90 -18.34 -1.72
CA TYR A 8 -3.08 -18.29 -2.92
C TYR A 8 -3.83 -18.72 -4.18
N ALA A 9 -4.70 -19.71 -4.08
CA ALA A 9 -5.45 -20.22 -5.21
C ALA A 9 -6.66 -19.36 -5.59
N SER A 10 -7.02 -18.37 -4.76
CA SER A 10 -8.16 -17.52 -5.04
C SER A 10 -7.88 -16.56 -6.18
N GLU A 11 -8.87 -16.31 -7.02
CA GLU A 11 -8.76 -15.30 -8.06
C GLU A 11 -8.63 -13.88 -7.51
N LYS A 12 -8.95 -13.70 -6.23
CA LYS A 12 -8.80 -12.40 -5.55
C LYS A 12 -7.37 -12.14 -5.07
N TYR A 13 -6.52 -13.16 -5.09
CA TYR A 13 -5.13 -13.00 -4.67
C TYR A 13 -4.42 -12.05 -5.63
N PRO A 14 -3.62 -11.10 -5.10
CA PRO A 14 -2.91 -10.16 -5.98
C PRO A 14 -2.00 -10.91 -6.94
N GLU A 15 -2.27 -10.77 -8.23
CA GLU A 15 -1.58 -11.57 -9.25
C GLU A 15 -0.07 -11.38 -9.22
N ARG A 16 0.39 -10.15 -9.04
CA ARG A 16 1.83 -9.88 -9.01
C ARG A 16 2.54 -10.50 -7.82
N LEU A 17 1.82 -10.71 -6.73
CA LEU A 17 2.39 -11.32 -5.53
C LEU A 17 2.71 -12.80 -5.74
N ARG A 18 2.05 -13.45 -6.70
CA ARG A 18 2.31 -14.86 -7.00
C ARG A 18 3.72 -15.11 -7.50
N TYR A 19 4.34 -14.10 -8.09
CA TYR A 19 5.62 -14.24 -8.77
C TYR A 19 6.82 -13.89 -7.91
N ILE A 20 6.61 -13.49 -6.66
CA ILE A 20 7.74 -13.25 -5.78
C ILE A 20 8.27 -14.58 -5.24
N GLU A 21 9.49 -14.54 -4.73
CA GLU A 21 10.07 -15.69 -4.05
C GLU A 21 9.31 -15.91 -2.74
N ASN A 22 8.84 -17.14 -2.51
CA ASN A 22 8.08 -17.49 -1.31
C ASN A 22 6.84 -16.65 -1.10
N PRO A 23 5.88 -16.63 -2.04
CA PRO A 23 4.66 -15.86 -1.82
C PRO A 23 3.87 -16.43 -0.64
N PRO A 24 3.23 -15.57 0.15
CA PRO A 24 2.44 -16.05 1.28
C PRO A 24 1.29 -16.93 0.80
N SER A 25 1.02 -18.00 1.53
CA SER A 25 -0.04 -18.94 1.17
C SER A 25 -1.43 -18.34 1.38
N ARG A 26 -1.53 -17.32 2.21
CA ARG A 26 -2.79 -16.63 2.49
C ARG A 26 -2.52 -15.21 2.96
N LEU A 27 -3.51 -14.36 2.73
CA LEU A 27 -3.47 -12.97 3.15
C LEU A 27 -4.75 -12.65 3.90
N TYR A 28 -4.67 -11.74 4.86
CA TYR A 28 -5.84 -11.18 5.49
C TYR A 28 -5.95 -9.73 5.03
N ALA A 29 -7.05 -9.40 4.37
CA ALA A 29 -7.25 -8.07 3.80
C ALA A 29 -8.45 -7.37 4.43
N LEU A 30 -8.32 -6.09 4.66
CA LEU A 30 -9.38 -5.27 5.23
C LEU A 30 -9.57 -4.06 4.33
N GLY A 31 -10.82 -3.82 3.91
CA GLY A 31 -11.14 -2.68 3.05
C GLY A 31 -11.57 -3.11 1.67
N ASN A 32 -11.31 -2.25 0.67
CA ASN A 32 -11.70 -2.51 -0.70
C ASN A 32 -10.68 -3.39 -1.41
N ILE A 33 -10.90 -4.71 -1.37
CA ILE A 33 -9.95 -5.67 -1.93
C ILE A 33 -9.88 -5.62 -3.46
N LYS A 34 -10.83 -4.95 -4.11
CA LYS A 34 -10.82 -4.85 -5.58
C LYS A 34 -9.59 -4.12 -6.11
N ILE A 35 -9.01 -3.23 -5.30
CA ILE A 35 -7.84 -2.46 -5.74
C ILE A 35 -6.53 -3.25 -5.68
N LEU A 36 -6.53 -4.43 -5.08
CA LEU A 36 -5.29 -5.21 -4.91
C LEU A 36 -4.67 -5.64 -6.23
N ASN A 37 -5.47 -5.78 -7.29
CA ASN A 37 -4.98 -6.16 -8.61
C ASN A 37 -4.86 -4.98 -9.57
N GLU A 38 -5.11 -3.76 -9.11
CA GLU A 38 -4.88 -2.57 -9.92
C GLU A 38 -3.40 -2.21 -9.89
N PHE A 39 -2.96 -1.46 -10.88
CA PHE A 39 -1.57 -1.03 -10.93
C PHE A 39 -1.26 -0.09 -9.76
N GLY A 40 -0.13 -0.31 -9.11
CA GLY A 40 0.32 0.51 -8.00
C GLY A 40 1.83 0.61 -7.95
N ILE A 41 2.30 1.63 -7.27
CA ILE A 41 3.72 1.86 -7.05
C ILE A 41 3.98 1.95 -5.55
N ALA A 42 5.03 1.27 -5.10
CA ALA A 42 5.43 1.32 -3.71
C ALA A 42 6.18 2.63 -3.42
N VAL A 43 5.77 3.31 -2.36
CA VAL A 43 6.45 4.52 -1.87
C VAL A 43 6.85 4.25 -0.43
N VAL A 44 8.12 4.01 -0.21
CA VAL A 44 8.64 3.61 1.10
C VAL A 44 9.89 4.42 1.42
N GLY A 45 10.23 4.51 2.70
CA GLY A 45 11.41 5.22 3.09
C GLY A 45 11.65 5.22 4.59
N SER A 46 12.48 6.16 5.04
CA SER A 46 12.93 6.22 6.41
C SER A 46 11.81 6.57 7.38
N ARG A 47 11.87 5.97 8.56
CA ARG A 47 10.99 6.35 9.68
C ARG A 47 11.34 7.72 10.24
N LYS A 48 12.58 8.13 10.05
CA LYS A 48 13.09 9.44 10.49
C LYS A 48 13.44 10.25 9.26
N ASN A 49 12.43 10.67 8.55
CA ASN A 49 12.63 11.42 7.31
C ASN A 49 13.06 12.85 7.61
N THR A 50 13.78 13.44 6.66
CA THR A 50 14.13 14.86 6.69
C THR A 50 12.95 15.69 6.14
N GLN A 51 13.05 17.02 6.33
CA GLN A 51 12.07 17.91 5.71
C GLN A 51 12.10 17.82 4.18
N TYR A 52 13.31 17.67 3.63
CA TYR A 52 13.45 17.47 2.19
C TYR A 52 12.76 16.18 1.74
N GLY A 53 12.98 15.09 2.48
CA GLY A 53 12.33 13.82 2.19
C GLY A 53 10.81 13.92 2.24
N GLU A 54 10.29 14.64 3.22
CA GLU A 54 8.85 14.87 3.34
C GLU A 54 8.31 15.61 2.10
N ARG A 55 8.96 16.69 1.72
CA ARG A 55 8.53 17.46 0.55
C ARG A 55 8.55 16.63 -0.72
N MET A 56 9.61 15.86 -0.92
CA MET A 56 9.74 15.03 -2.12
C MET A 56 8.71 13.91 -2.13
N CYS A 57 8.47 13.28 -0.98
CA CYS A 57 7.45 12.24 -0.87
C CYS A 57 6.07 12.80 -1.23
N LYS A 58 5.71 13.96 -0.70
CA LYS A 58 4.44 14.60 -1.01
C LYS A 58 4.31 14.91 -2.49
N ARG A 59 5.38 15.43 -3.08
CA ARG A 59 5.38 15.81 -4.49
C ARG A 59 5.22 14.60 -5.41
N PHE A 60 6.03 13.57 -5.20
CA PHE A 60 5.97 12.37 -6.03
C PHE A 60 4.66 11.63 -5.85
N THR A 61 4.19 11.51 -4.61
CA THR A 61 2.93 10.82 -4.34
C THR A 61 1.76 11.53 -5.00
N LYS A 62 1.71 12.86 -4.87
CA LYS A 62 0.66 13.64 -5.52
C LYS A 62 0.67 13.43 -7.03
N ASN A 63 1.85 13.45 -7.64
CA ASN A 63 1.97 13.23 -9.08
C ASN A 63 1.48 11.85 -9.49
N LEU A 64 1.84 10.82 -8.73
CA LEU A 64 1.39 9.46 -9.01
C LEU A 64 -0.14 9.35 -8.94
N VAL A 65 -0.73 9.97 -7.93
CA VAL A 65 -2.18 9.96 -7.75
C VAL A 65 -2.88 10.66 -8.92
N GLU A 66 -2.30 11.73 -9.42
CA GLU A 66 -2.87 12.45 -10.56
C GLU A 66 -2.93 11.58 -11.82
N TYR A 67 -2.05 10.57 -11.93
CA TYR A 67 -2.08 9.60 -13.02
C TYR A 67 -2.90 8.36 -12.68
N ASN A 68 -3.70 8.42 -11.62
CA ASN A 68 -4.53 7.29 -11.15
C ASN A 68 -3.73 6.06 -10.78
N ILE A 69 -2.54 6.26 -10.25
CA ILE A 69 -1.68 5.18 -9.79
C ILE A 69 -1.91 4.98 -8.30
N ASN A 70 -2.21 3.74 -7.90
CA ASN A 70 -2.41 3.42 -6.48
C ASN A 70 -1.08 3.45 -5.74
N ILE A 71 -1.13 3.88 -4.49
CA ILE A 71 0.06 3.96 -3.64
C ILE A 71 0.09 2.78 -2.70
N ILE A 72 1.21 2.08 -2.67
CA ILE A 72 1.41 0.92 -1.79
C ILE A 72 2.52 1.28 -0.82
N SER A 73 2.26 1.12 0.47
CA SER A 73 3.28 1.42 1.47
C SER A 73 2.98 0.63 2.74
N GLY A 74 3.90 0.68 3.70
CA GLY A 74 3.66 0.12 5.03
C GLY A 74 2.90 1.11 5.90
N LEU A 75 2.85 0.86 7.19
CA LEU A 75 2.29 1.81 8.14
C LEU A 75 3.36 2.32 9.10
N ALA A 76 4.59 2.38 8.65
CA ALA A 76 5.68 2.91 9.45
C ALA A 76 5.58 4.44 9.57
N TYR A 77 6.18 4.98 10.61
CA TYR A 77 6.31 6.42 10.74
C TYR A 77 7.17 6.96 9.59
N GLY A 78 7.13 8.26 9.36
CA GLY A 78 7.96 8.90 8.37
C GLY A 78 7.38 8.80 6.96
N ILE A 79 8.20 8.41 6.01
CA ILE A 79 7.83 8.42 4.59
C ILE A 79 6.58 7.60 4.30
N ASP A 80 6.45 6.40 4.89
CA ASP A 80 5.26 5.56 4.65
C ASP A 80 3.98 6.29 5.01
N SER A 81 3.93 6.90 6.20
CA SER A 81 2.75 7.65 6.65
C SER A 81 2.47 8.86 5.78
N ILE A 82 3.53 9.57 5.38
CA ILE A 82 3.36 10.75 4.53
C ILE A 82 2.78 10.35 3.18
N ALA A 83 3.23 9.23 2.63
CA ALA A 83 2.71 8.73 1.35
C ALA A 83 1.21 8.43 1.44
N HIS A 84 0.78 7.71 2.49
CA HIS A 84 -0.64 7.40 2.67
C HIS A 84 -1.48 8.67 2.84
N GLU A 85 -1.04 9.58 3.70
CA GLU A 85 -1.76 10.82 3.95
C GLU A 85 -1.89 11.67 2.71
N THR A 86 -0.80 11.81 1.95
CA THR A 86 -0.81 12.60 0.72
C THR A 86 -1.74 11.98 -0.31
N CYS A 87 -1.71 10.66 -0.43
CA CYS A 87 -2.58 9.95 -1.34
C CYS A 87 -4.04 10.22 -1.02
N LEU A 88 -4.41 10.08 0.25
CA LEU A 88 -5.80 10.28 0.68
C LEU A 88 -6.25 11.74 0.52
N LYS A 89 -5.37 12.69 0.79
CA LYS A 89 -5.69 14.11 0.61
C LYS A 89 -5.96 14.48 -0.85
N ASN A 90 -5.41 13.71 -1.77
CA ASN A 90 -5.59 13.95 -3.20
C ASN A 90 -6.59 12.97 -3.82
N SER A 91 -7.42 12.35 -2.99
CA SER A 91 -8.48 11.43 -3.40
C SER A 91 -7.98 10.19 -4.15
N GLY A 92 -6.77 9.78 -3.83
CA GLY A 92 -6.18 8.57 -4.40
C GLY A 92 -6.53 7.32 -3.61
N LYS A 93 -6.10 6.19 -4.13
CA LYS A 93 -6.28 4.89 -3.48
C LYS A 93 -4.93 4.40 -2.97
N THR A 94 -4.92 3.95 -1.72
CA THR A 94 -3.69 3.51 -1.11
C THR A 94 -3.88 2.16 -0.42
N ILE A 95 -2.83 1.35 -0.42
CA ILE A 95 -2.80 0.03 0.19
C ILE A 95 -1.69 -0.01 1.23
N ALA A 96 -2.05 -0.39 2.45
CA ALA A 96 -1.07 -0.57 3.51
C ALA A 96 -0.76 -2.06 3.66
N VAL A 97 0.53 -2.39 3.64
CA VAL A 97 1.00 -3.77 3.80
C VAL A 97 1.64 -3.90 5.17
N LEU A 98 1.10 -4.79 5.97
CA LEU A 98 1.54 -5.02 7.34
C LEU A 98 2.17 -6.40 7.48
N PRO A 99 3.29 -6.50 8.20
CA PRO A 99 3.92 -7.81 8.42
C PRO A 99 3.21 -8.64 9.48
N SER A 100 2.36 -8.02 10.30
CA SER A 100 1.64 -8.68 11.37
C SER A 100 0.14 -8.67 11.12
N GLY A 101 -0.61 -9.40 11.92
CA GLY A 101 -2.06 -9.51 11.76
C GLY A 101 -2.79 -8.20 11.95
N LEU A 102 -4.04 -8.17 11.51
CA LEU A 102 -4.89 -6.98 11.55
C LEU A 102 -5.59 -6.79 12.89
N LYS A 103 -5.30 -7.62 13.85
CA LYS A 103 -5.84 -7.49 15.19
C LYS A 103 -5.04 -6.47 15.98
N ASN A 104 -5.73 -5.60 16.65
CA ASN A 104 -5.35 -4.71 17.74
C ASN A 104 -5.72 -3.31 17.51
#